data_55c7b62287247ec56eec1548de5afcec
#
_entry.id   55c7b62287247ec56eec1548de5afcec
#
_cell.length_a   1.000
_cell.length_b   1.000
_cell.length_c   1.000
_cell.angle_alpha   90.00
_cell.angle_beta   90.00
_cell.angle_gamma   90.00
#
_symmetry.space_group_name_H-M   'P 1'
#
loop_
_entity.id
_entity.type
_entity.pdbx_description
1 polymer ?
#
loop_
_entity_poly.entity_id
_entity_poly.type
_entity_poly.pdbx_seq_one_letter_code
_entity_poly.pdbx_strand_id
1 'polypeptide(L)'
;MMRSLFAGVSGLRTHQVRMDVLGNNISNVNTTGFKASRVTFTEIFNQTISGATRPTAGRGGINPQQVGLGNKIGSVDVIHEQGNLQTTGKTTDMAVQGRGFFIVASDGQRFYTRAGAFDLDGEGYLVNPATGMRVQGWSADTTGAVTVDPTSLSDIRIPLGENIAAEATTEINYIRNLDAAANVGDTITTTVSVVDSRGVYHTMSMDFTNTAPNAWDWQVDTALLPGYIGGGNGTLSFDVNGNYLASTGGPIQFQPTGSAVLSVAPDFSSVTGYGGASSIEVGTRDGYPTGTLESFTVDATGMITGVFAGNGITRVLGQVGLASFSNPGGLLKQGLNLYGESNNSGLCQVGTSSSGGKGSIVAGALEMGNVDLSREFTDMIITQRGFQANSRTITTSDEMLQELVNIKR
;
A
#
# COMPACT_ATOMS: atom_id res chain seq x y z
N MET A 1 -0.17 -40.20 -42.95
CA MET A 1 -1.45 -40.30 -42.23
C MET A 1 -1.31 -40.39 -40.75
N MET A 2 -0.49 -41.30 -40.15
CA MET A 2 -0.26 -41.35 -38.70
C MET A 2 0.22 -40.01 -38.09
N ARG A 3 1.10 -39.26 -38.78
CA ARG A 3 1.61 -37.96 -38.33
C ARG A 3 0.54 -36.90 -38.28
N SER A 4 -0.41 -36.87 -39.27
CA SER A 4 -1.51 -35.92 -39.27
C SER A 4 -2.50 -36.18 -38.12
N LEU A 5 -2.70 -37.45 -37.74
CA LEU A 5 -3.49 -37.84 -36.58
C LEU A 5 -2.84 -37.34 -35.28
N PHE A 6 -1.53 -37.55 -35.10
CA PHE A 6 -0.81 -37.05 -33.88
C PHE A 6 -0.81 -35.53 -33.82
N ALA A 7 -0.59 -34.84 -34.94
CA ALA A 7 -0.68 -33.38 -34.99
C ALA A 7 -2.09 -32.87 -34.64
N GLY A 8 -3.16 -33.55 -35.17
CA GLY A 8 -4.55 -33.25 -34.83
C GLY A 8 -4.85 -33.47 -33.34
N VAL A 9 -4.40 -34.58 -32.75
CA VAL A 9 -4.60 -34.88 -31.34
C VAL A 9 -3.86 -33.85 -30.45
N SER A 10 -2.62 -33.48 -30.79
CA SER A 10 -1.89 -32.43 -30.06
C SER A 10 -2.63 -31.08 -30.14
N GLY A 11 -3.13 -30.71 -31.31
CA GLY A 11 -3.94 -29.51 -31.49
C GLY A 11 -5.24 -29.51 -30.67
N LEU A 12 -5.93 -30.65 -30.59
CA LEU A 12 -7.13 -30.77 -29.74
C LEU A 12 -6.84 -30.53 -28.29
N ARG A 13 -5.77 -31.18 -27.76
CA ARG A 13 -5.37 -31.00 -26.34
C ARG A 13 -5.00 -29.56 -26.02
N THR A 14 -4.25 -28.89 -26.87
CA THR A 14 -3.85 -27.50 -26.65
C THR A 14 -5.04 -26.54 -26.74
N HIS A 15 -5.96 -26.74 -27.68
CA HIS A 15 -7.20 -25.95 -27.75
C HIS A 15 -8.14 -26.22 -26.57
N GLN A 16 -8.19 -27.45 -26.03
CA GLN A 16 -8.95 -27.75 -24.82
C GLN A 16 -8.45 -26.93 -23.63
N VAL A 17 -7.14 -26.96 -23.34
CA VAL A 17 -6.58 -26.18 -22.22
C VAL A 17 -6.78 -24.68 -22.43
N ARG A 18 -6.67 -24.19 -23.68
CA ARG A 18 -6.99 -22.77 -23.96
C ARG A 18 -8.45 -22.45 -23.64
N MET A 19 -9.38 -23.34 -23.96
CA MET A 19 -10.80 -23.18 -23.66
C MET A 19 -11.07 -23.18 -22.16
N ASP A 20 -10.38 -24.02 -21.38
CA ASP A 20 -10.48 -24.07 -19.93
C ASP A 20 -10.00 -22.75 -19.30
N VAL A 21 -8.90 -22.18 -19.80
CA VAL A 21 -8.38 -20.88 -19.32
C VAL A 21 -9.30 -19.74 -19.68
N LEU A 22 -9.84 -19.68 -20.92
CA LEU A 22 -10.82 -18.68 -21.35
C LEU A 22 -12.10 -18.76 -20.51
N GLY A 23 -12.60 -19.97 -20.26
CA GLY A 23 -13.76 -20.21 -19.38
C GLY A 23 -13.52 -19.71 -17.96
N ASN A 24 -12.34 -19.95 -17.43
CA ASN A 24 -11.94 -19.43 -16.09
C ASN A 24 -11.87 -17.90 -16.08
N ASN A 25 -11.29 -17.26 -17.11
CA ASN A 25 -11.25 -15.80 -17.23
C ASN A 25 -12.66 -15.21 -17.24
N ILE A 26 -13.56 -15.76 -18.09
CA ILE A 26 -14.94 -15.28 -18.21
C ILE A 26 -15.71 -15.44 -16.88
N SER A 27 -15.56 -16.58 -16.21
CA SER A 27 -16.26 -16.83 -14.92
C SER A 27 -15.83 -15.87 -13.82
N ASN A 28 -14.60 -15.33 -13.89
CA ASN A 28 -14.02 -14.45 -12.88
C ASN A 28 -14.00 -12.97 -13.28
N VAL A 29 -14.74 -12.55 -14.29
CA VAL A 29 -14.77 -11.14 -14.75
C VAL A 29 -15.19 -10.17 -13.64
N ASN A 30 -16.13 -10.57 -12.78
CA ASN A 30 -16.63 -9.77 -11.66
C ASN A 30 -15.87 -10.04 -10.34
N THR A 31 -14.84 -10.87 -10.37
CA THR A 31 -14.06 -11.19 -9.17
C THR A 31 -13.04 -10.09 -8.92
N THR A 32 -13.09 -9.48 -7.72
CA THR A 32 -12.17 -8.41 -7.32
C THR A 32 -10.72 -8.90 -7.28
N GLY A 33 -9.81 -8.11 -7.85
CA GLY A 33 -8.38 -8.42 -7.88
C GLY A 33 -8.00 -9.61 -8.77
N PHE A 34 -8.93 -10.17 -9.55
CA PHE A 34 -8.63 -11.27 -10.47
C PHE A 34 -7.72 -10.81 -11.61
N LYS A 35 -6.76 -11.67 -11.98
CA LYS A 35 -5.86 -11.45 -13.10
C LYS A 35 -6.06 -12.55 -14.15
N ALA A 36 -6.39 -12.12 -15.37
CA ALA A 36 -6.58 -12.99 -16.50
C ALA A 36 -5.32 -13.82 -16.80
N SER A 37 -5.53 -15.03 -17.29
CA SER A 37 -4.45 -15.89 -17.74
C SER A 37 -4.52 -16.05 -19.25
N ARG A 38 -3.35 -16.21 -19.89
CA ARG A 38 -3.21 -16.39 -21.33
C ARG A 38 -2.43 -17.67 -21.61
N VAL A 39 -2.85 -18.42 -22.62
CA VAL A 39 -2.15 -19.63 -23.09
C VAL A 39 -1.38 -19.31 -24.35
N THR A 40 -0.10 -19.70 -24.40
CA THR A 40 0.74 -19.64 -25.60
C THR A 40 1.03 -21.03 -26.12
N PHE A 41 1.18 -21.16 -27.43
CA PHE A 41 1.48 -22.43 -28.10
C PHE A 41 2.90 -22.40 -28.63
N THR A 42 3.58 -23.55 -28.60
CA THR A 42 4.88 -23.75 -29.24
C THR A 42 4.85 -25.02 -30.09
N GLU A 43 5.58 -25.01 -31.21
CA GLU A 43 5.82 -26.19 -32.03
C GLU A 43 6.67 -27.23 -31.25
N ILE A 44 6.43 -28.52 -31.43
CA ILE A 44 7.16 -29.57 -30.72
C ILE A 44 8.51 -29.84 -31.39
N PHE A 45 8.49 -30.48 -32.55
CA PHE A 45 9.66 -30.86 -33.33
C PHE A 45 9.34 -30.85 -34.81
N ASN A 46 10.36 -30.58 -35.62
CA ASN A 46 10.31 -30.71 -37.08
C ASN A 46 11.13 -31.90 -37.53
N GLN A 47 10.54 -32.77 -38.30
CA GLN A 47 11.28 -33.87 -38.94
C GLN A 47 11.82 -33.40 -40.29
N THR A 48 13.12 -33.44 -40.45
CA THR A 48 13.81 -33.16 -41.72
C THR A 48 13.69 -34.39 -42.68
N ILE A 49 13.04 -34.21 -43.82
CA ILE A 49 12.91 -35.21 -44.89
C ILE A 49 14.14 -35.12 -45.77
N SER A 50 14.56 -33.91 -46.14
CA SER A 50 15.77 -33.65 -46.93
C SER A 50 16.53 -32.48 -46.34
N GLY A 51 17.86 -32.62 -46.24
CA GLY A 51 18.76 -31.56 -45.78
C GLY A 51 18.97 -30.47 -46.82
N ALA A 52 19.42 -29.29 -46.39
CA ALA A 52 19.87 -28.23 -47.28
C ALA A 52 21.15 -28.58 -48.01
N THR A 53 21.25 -28.23 -49.27
CA THR A 53 22.47 -28.37 -50.07
C THR A 53 23.05 -27.01 -50.44
N ARG A 54 24.38 -26.92 -50.50
CA ARG A 54 25.08 -25.70 -50.89
C ARG A 54 24.90 -25.44 -52.38
N PRO A 55 24.83 -24.18 -52.82
CA PRO A 55 24.98 -23.84 -54.24
C PRO A 55 26.42 -24.18 -54.70
N THR A 56 26.53 -24.74 -55.89
CA THR A 56 27.81 -25.03 -56.58
C THR A 56 27.87 -24.27 -57.86
N ALA A 57 29.05 -24.19 -58.53
CA ALA A 57 29.27 -23.36 -59.75
C ALA A 57 28.30 -23.67 -60.93
N GLY A 58 27.60 -24.79 -60.93
CA GLY A 58 26.63 -25.15 -61.96
C GLY A 58 25.26 -25.48 -61.48
N ARG A 59 24.96 -25.35 -60.16
CA ARG A 59 23.67 -25.72 -59.59
C ARG A 59 23.32 -24.86 -58.37
N GLY A 60 22.11 -24.36 -58.29
CA GLY A 60 21.61 -23.63 -57.12
C GLY A 60 21.49 -24.50 -55.87
N GLY A 61 21.55 -23.90 -54.68
CA GLY A 61 21.28 -24.58 -53.41
C GLY A 61 19.83 -25.03 -53.29
N ILE A 62 19.59 -26.11 -52.55
CA ILE A 62 18.25 -26.62 -52.27
C ILE A 62 17.94 -26.35 -50.76
N ASN A 63 16.76 -25.81 -50.50
CA ASN A 63 16.30 -25.57 -49.12
C ASN A 63 15.93 -26.88 -48.40
N PRO A 64 16.01 -26.96 -47.08
CA PRO A 64 15.62 -28.13 -46.33
C PRO A 64 14.09 -28.36 -46.42
N GLN A 65 13.70 -29.63 -46.51
CA GLN A 65 12.30 -30.03 -46.44
C GLN A 65 12.02 -30.57 -45.03
N GLN A 66 11.16 -29.88 -44.31
CA GLN A 66 10.85 -30.23 -42.91
C GLN A 66 9.31 -30.31 -42.74
N VAL A 67 8.87 -31.21 -41.85
CA VAL A 67 7.46 -31.41 -41.51
C VAL A 67 7.33 -31.37 -39.98
N GLY A 68 6.45 -30.48 -39.49
CA GLY A 68 6.13 -30.36 -38.09
C GLY A 68 5.34 -31.56 -37.53
N LEU A 69 5.59 -31.92 -36.28
CA LEU A 69 4.93 -33.05 -35.61
C LEU A 69 3.81 -32.62 -34.63
N GLY A 70 3.38 -31.34 -34.72
CA GLY A 70 2.31 -30.80 -33.89
C GLY A 70 2.76 -29.69 -32.94
N ASN A 71 1.90 -29.33 -32.01
CA ASN A 71 2.12 -28.25 -31.06
C ASN A 71 1.95 -28.73 -29.62
N LYS A 72 2.49 -27.97 -28.69
CA LYS A 72 2.28 -28.11 -27.24
C LYS A 72 1.98 -26.76 -26.61
N ILE A 73 1.52 -26.78 -25.38
CA ILE A 73 1.41 -25.57 -24.57
C ILE A 73 2.81 -25.06 -24.28
N GLY A 74 3.08 -23.80 -24.63
CA GLY A 74 4.33 -23.11 -24.33
C GLY A 74 4.33 -22.62 -22.89
N SER A 75 3.31 -21.81 -22.55
CA SER A 75 3.14 -21.26 -21.19
C SER A 75 1.67 -20.96 -20.93
N VAL A 76 1.34 -20.83 -19.64
CA VAL A 76 0.08 -20.25 -19.17
C VAL A 76 0.49 -19.07 -18.30
N ASP A 77 0.45 -17.88 -18.88
CA ASP A 77 0.93 -16.66 -18.24
C ASP A 77 -0.22 -15.93 -17.57
N VAL A 78 0.05 -15.35 -16.38
CA VAL A 78 -0.86 -14.44 -15.69
C VAL A 78 -0.56 -13.01 -16.14
N ILE A 79 -1.58 -12.27 -16.56
CA ILE A 79 -1.47 -10.88 -17.00
C ILE A 79 -1.70 -9.98 -15.79
N HIS A 80 -0.62 -9.40 -15.24
CA HIS A 80 -0.67 -8.52 -14.08
C HIS A 80 -0.93 -7.04 -14.44
N GLU A 81 -1.60 -6.79 -15.56
CA GLU A 81 -2.10 -5.45 -15.88
C GLU A 81 -3.19 -5.02 -14.91
N GLN A 82 -3.31 -3.71 -14.71
CA GLN A 82 -4.32 -3.16 -13.82
C GLN A 82 -5.72 -3.31 -14.41
N GLY A 83 -6.67 -3.74 -13.58
CA GLY A 83 -8.09 -3.73 -13.88
C GLY A 83 -8.73 -2.35 -13.65
N ASN A 84 -9.99 -2.21 -14.01
CA ASN A 84 -10.75 -1.00 -13.72
C ASN A 84 -10.97 -0.85 -12.22
N LEU A 85 -10.85 0.40 -11.73
CA LEU A 85 -11.16 0.74 -10.35
C LEU A 85 -12.65 1.09 -10.24
N GLN A 86 -13.33 0.43 -9.32
CA GLN A 86 -14.74 0.70 -9.01
C GLN A 86 -14.84 1.28 -7.61
N THR A 87 -15.40 2.49 -7.49
CA THR A 87 -15.64 3.13 -6.21
C THR A 87 -16.79 2.45 -5.48
N THR A 88 -16.56 2.08 -4.22
CA THR A 88 -17.55 1.44 -3.33
C THR A 88 -18.03 2.37 -2.24
N GLY A 89 -17.24 3.38 -1.88
CA GLY A 89 -17.51 4.30 -0.77
C GLY A 89 -17.28 3.72 0.63
N LYS A 90 -16.87 2.45 0.74
CA LYS A 90 -16.51 1.83 2.02
C LYS A 90 -15.04 2.12 2.32
N THR A 91 -14.73 2.74 3.45
CA THR A 91 -13.37 3.18 3.83
C THR A 91 -12.37 2.04 3.97
N THR A 92 -12.85 0.82 4.31
CA THR A 92 -12.00 -0.38 4.41
C THR A 92 -11.64 -0.99 3.07
N ASP A 93 -12.39 -0.68 2.00
CA ASP A 93 -12.07 -1.14 0.66
C ASP A 93 -10.89 -0.34 0.11
N MET A 94 -9.89 -1.03 -0.41
CA MET A 94 -8.68 -0.42 -0.94
C MET A 94 -8.28 -1.05 -2.26
N ALA A 95 -7.81 -0.23 -3.19
CA ALA A 95 -7.24 -0.70 -4.44
C ALA A 95 -5.83 -0.16 -4.63
N VAL A 96 -4.94 -0.95 -5.24
CA VAL A 96 -3.60 -0.49 -5.61
C VAL A 96 -3.64 0.02 -7.03
N GLN A 97 -3.40 1.31 -7.23
CA GLN A 97 -3.24 1.92 -8.55
C GLN A 97 -1.76 1.87 -8.97
N GLY A 98 -1.45 1.02 -9.93
CA GLY A 98 -0.08 0.76 -10.38
C GLY A 98 0.43 -0.61 -9.93
N ARG A 99 1.74 -0.73 -9.70
CA ARG A 99 2.39 -1.99 -9.31
C ARG A 99 2.34 -2.20 -7.80
N GLY A 100 2.19 -3.44 -7.34
CA GLY A 100 2.23 -3.83 -5.93
C GLY A 100 1.11 -4.80 -5.58
N PHE A 101 1.22 -5.41 -4.42
CA PHE A 101 0.24 -6.33 -3.86
C PHE A 101 0.05 -5.99 -2.40
N PHE A 102 -1.14 -6.14 -1.88
CA PHE A 102 -1.36 -6.15 -0.44
C PHE A 102 -0.71 -7.40 0.15
N ILE A 103 -0.17 -7.25 1.34
CA ILE A 103 0.43 -8.35 2.10
C ILE A 103 -0.62 -8.79 3.11
N VAL A 104 -0.97 -10.06 3.08
CA VAL A 104 -1.85 -10.68 4.06
C VAL A 104 -1.16 -11.86 4.71
N ALA A 105 -1.42 -12.10 5.97
CA ALA A 105 -0.79 -13.19 6.70
C ALA A 105 -1.81 -14.04 7.45
N SER A 106 -1.50 -15.33 7.56
CA SER A 106 -2.18 -16.29 8.43
C SER A 106 -1.15 -17.27 8.95
N ASP A 107 -1.17 -17.54 10.26
CA ASP A 107 -0.31 -18.52 10.92
C ASP A 107 1.19 -18.35 10.62
N GLY A 108 1.64 -17.08 10.51
CA GLY A 108 3.04 -16.75 10.22
C GLY A 108 3.46 -16.90 8.75
N GLN A 109 2.56 -17.35 7.87
CA GLN A 109 2.78 -17.38 6.42
C GLN A 109 2.25 -16.11 5.77
N ARG A 110 3.01 -15.55 4.83
CA ARG A 110 2.63 -14.35 4.06
C ARG A 110 2.13 -14.73 2.69
N PHE A 111 1.05 -14.10 2.29
CA PHE A 111 0.46 -14.19 0.97
C PHE A 111 0.28 -12.79 0.39
N TYR A 112 0.13 -12.72 -0.90
CA TYR A 112 0.02 -11.46 -1.64
C TYR A 112 -1.27 -11.45 -2.42
N THR A 113 -1.98 -10.33 -2.41
CA THR A 113 -3.26 -10.22 -3.11
C THR A 113 -3.45 -8.85 -3.73
N ARG A 114 -4.25 -8.81 -4.80
CA ARG A 114 -4.79 -7.56 -5.37
C ARG A 114 -6.22 -7.31 -4.94
N ALA A 115 -6.87 -8.29 -4.33
CA ALA A 115 -8.20 -8.12 -3.78
C ALA A 115 -8.10 -7.26 -2.51
N GLY A 116 -8.66 -6.06 -2.56
CA GLY A 116 -8.64 -5.10 -1.45
C GLY A 116 -9.99 -4.94 -0.75
N ALA A 117 -10.89 -5.91 -0.90
CA ALA A 117 -12.13 -5.96 -0.13
C ALA A 117 -11.79 -6.40 1.30
N PHE A 118 -11.50 -5.42 2.16
CA PHE A 118 -11.15 -5.67 3.56
C PHE A 118 -12.29 -5.27 4.49
N ASP A 119 -12.26 -5.82 5.69
CA ASP A 119 -13.19 -5.48 6.77
C ASP A 119 -12.47 -5.51 8.12
N LEU A 120 -13.12 -5.02 9.16
CA LEU A 120 -12.61 -5.09 10.51
C LEU A 120 -13.20 -6.30 11.21
N ASP A 121 -12.38 -7.06 11.89
CA ASP A 121 -12.84 -8.14 12.78
C ASP A 121 -13.29 -7.60 14.15
N GLY A 122 -13.78 -8.49 15.01
CA GLY A 122 -14.25 -8.11 16.35
C GLY A 122 -13.17 -7.57 17.29
N GLU A 123 -11.90 -7.75 16.96
CA GLU A 123 -10.74 -7.23 17.71
C GLU A 123 -10.15 -5.97 17.06
N GLY A 124 -10.74 -5.49 15.95
CA GLY A 124 -10.31 -4.32 15.21
C GLY A 124 -9.17 -4.56 14.22
N TYR A 125 -8.82 -5.81 13.92
CA TYR A 125 -7.84 -6.09 12.87
C TYR A 125 -8.45 -5.95 11.48
N LEU A 126 -7.66 -5.40 10.56
CA LEU A 126 -8.02 -5.32 9.15
C LEU A 126 -7.81 -6.69 8.49
N VAL A 127 -8.89 -7.34 8.08
CA VAL A 127 -8.89 -8.71 7.55
C VAL A 127 -9.53 -8.79 6.17
N ASN A 128 -9.16 -9.82 5.42
CA ASN A 128 -9.89 -10.21 4.23
C ASN A 128 -11.07 -11.13 4.66
N PRO A 129 -12.34 -10.71 4.50
CA PRO A 129 -13.50 -11.44 5.01
C PRO A 129 -13.69 -12.82 4.37
N ALA A 130 -13.15 -13.05 3.16
CA ALA A 130 -13.24 -14.33 2.48
C ALA A 130 -12.27 -15.40 3.03
N THR A 131 -11.16 -14.96 3.64
CA THR A 131 -10.08 -15.87 4.08
C THR A 131 -9.76 -15.75 5.58
N GLY A 132 -10.20 -14.68 6.24
CA GLY A 132 -9.84 -14.36 7.62
C GLY A 132 -8.38 -13.91 7.80
N MET A 133 -7.61 -13.75 6.70
CA MET A 133 -6.20 -13.33 6.76
C MET A 133 -6.09 -11.87 7.13
N ARG A 134 -5.14 -11.53 8.01
CA ARG A 134 -4.87 -10.17 8.47
C ARG A 134 -3.99 -9.41 7.49
N VAL A 135 -4.33 -8.15 7.25
CA VAL A 135 -3.52 -7.24 6.42
C VAL A 135 -2.29 -6.81 7.19
N GLN A 136 -1.15 -6.85 6.52
CA GLN A 136 0.15 -6.52 7.10
C GLN A 136 0.58 -5.10 6.74
N GLY A 137 1.27 -4.47 7.68
CA GLY A 137 1.84 -3.14 7.51
C GLY A 137 2.67 -2.74 8.72
N TRP A 138 2.70 -1.46 9.02
CA TRP A 138 3.41 -0.90 10.17
C TRP A 138 2.41 -0.20 11.08
N SER A 139 2.38 -0.58 12.34
CA SER A 139 1.61 0.12 13.36
C SER A 139 2.33 1.41 13.74
N ALA A 140 1.58 2.48 14.01
CA ALA A 140 2.13 3.67 14.62
C ALA A 140 2.49 3.40 16.09
N ASP A 141 3.49 4.10 16.59
CA ASP A 141 3.82 4.12 18.01
C ASP A 141 2.84 5.00 18.82
N THR A 142 3.10 5.16 20.12
CA THR A 142 2.25 5.98 20.99
C THR A 142 2.26 7.46 20.60
N THR A 143 3.25 7.94 19.86
CA THR A 143 3.34 9.32 19.36
C THR A 143 2.66 9.52 17.99
N GLY A 144 2.19 8.44 17.35
CA GLY A 144 1.65 8.48 15.99
C GLY A 144 2.71 8.42 14.90
N ALA A 145 3.97 8.19 15.25
CA ALA A 145 5.04 7.99 14.28
C ALA A 145 5.04 6.55 13.75
N VAL A 146 5.16 6.39 12.43
CA VAL A 146 5.26 5.09 11.78
C VAL A 146 6.71 4.84 11.38
N THR A 147 7.34 3.85 12.01
CA THR A 147 8.68 3.40 11.61
C THR A 147 8.55 2.35 10.54
N VAL A 148 8.96 2.70 9.32
CA VAL A 148 8.91 1.81 8.15
C VAL A 148 10.15 0.92 8.12
N ASP A 149 10.02 -0.31 8.59
CA ASP A 149 11.06 -1.34 8.49
C ASP A 149 10.53 -2.52 7.67
N PRO A 150 11.11 -2.82 6.50
CA PRO A 150 10.67 -3.92 5.64
C PRO A 150 10.72 -5.31 6.30
N THR A 151 11.51 -5.45 7.37
CA THR A 151 11.65 -6.71 8.11
C THR A 151 10.62 -6.89 9.20
N SER A 152 10.10 -5.79 9.77
CA SER A 152 9.18 -5.75 10.90
C SER A 152 7.77 -5.36 10.46
N LEU A 153 7.08 -6.27 9.77
CA LEU A 153 5.65 -6.12 9.48
C LEU A 153 4.81 -6.64 10.63
N SER A 154 3.76 -5.91 10.97
CA SER A 154 2.76 -6.27 11.98
C SER A 154 1.36 -6.29 11.38
N ASP A 155 0.43 -6.93 12.09
CA ASP A 155 -0.99 -6.87 11.75
C ASP A 155 -1.52 -5.45 11.97
N ILE A 156 -2.27 -4.93 11.01
CA ILE A 156 -2.89 -3.60 11.13
C ILE A 156 -4.13 -3.72 12.01
N ARG A 157 -4.14 -2.96 13.12
CA ARG A 157 -5.27 -2.87 14.03
C ARG A 157 -5.84 -1.47 14.06
N ILE A 158 -7.16 -1.36 13.92
CA ILE A 158 -7.94 -0.13 13.97
C ILE A 158 -8.98 -0.28 15.08
N PRO A 159 -8.69 0.16 16.31
CA PRO A 159 -9.51 -0.12 17.47
C PRO A 159 -10.75 0.79 17.54
N LEU A 160 -11.72 0.59 16.65
CA LEU A 160 -12.97 1.36 16.64
C LEU A 160 -13.72 1.21 17.96
N GLY A 161 -14.11 2.35 18.56
CA GLY A 161 -14.83 2.39 19.82
C GLY A 161 -13.98 2.08 21.07
N GLU A 162 -12.70 1.77 20.93
CA GLU A 162 -11.79 1.67 22.07
C GLU A 162 -11.33 3.05 22.54
N ASN A 163 -11.16 3.19 23.86
CA ASN A 163 -10.58 4.38 24.45
C ASN A 163 -9.06 4.33 24.31
N ILE A 164 -8.49 5.38 23.74
CA ILE A 164 -7.04 5.59 23.84
C ILE A 164 -6.74 6.25 25.18
N ALA A 165 -5.69 5.76 25.84
CA ALA A 165 -5.17 6.40 27.04
C ALA A 165 -4.69 7.82 26.70
N ALA A 166 -4.89 8.76 27.64
CA ALA A 166 -4.36 10.09 27.50
C ALA A 166 -2.83 10.06 27.45
N GLU A 167 -2.25 10.95 26.68
CA GLU A 167 -0.81 11.21 26.68
C GLU A 167 -0.53 12.61 27.20
N ALA A 168 0.34 12.68 28.20
CA ALA A 168 0.69 13.95 28.82
C ALA A 168 1.48 14.82 27.84
N THR A 169 1.22 16.12 27.83
CA THR A 169 2.00 17.08 27.04
C THR A 169 3.43 17.12 27.53
N THR A 170 4.40 16.87 26.64
CA THR A 170 5.83 16.95 26.92
C THR A 170 6.52 18.08 26.19
N GLU A 171 5.98 18.50 25.04
CA GLU A 171 6.55 19.56 24.21
C GLU A 171 5.46 20.51 23.71
N ILE A 172 5.79 21.79 23.65
CA ILE A 172 4.96 22.84 23.08
C ILE A 172 5.80 23.68 22.13
N ASN A 173 5.40 23.73 20.85
CA ASN A 173 6.05 24.57 19.87
C ASN A 173 5.33 25.91 19.77
N TYR A 174 6.09 27.01 19.93
CA TYR A 174 5.62 28.37 19.75
C TYR A 174 6.01 28.88 18.36
N ILE A 175 5.10 29.64 17.74
CA ILE A 175 5.27 30.18 16.40
C ILE A 175 4.95 31.66 16.34
N ARG A 176 5.23 32.27 15.19
CA ARG A 176 5.00 33.68 14.84
C ARG A 176 6.02 34.64 15.44
N ASN A 177 5.65 35.91 15.65
CA ASN A 177 6.56 37.03 15.80
C ASN A 177 6.48 37.70 17.19
N LEU A 178 7.62 38.11 17.69
CA LEU A 178 7.79 39.09 18.78
C LEU A 178 8.34 40.39 18.19
N ASP A 179 7.72 41.51 18.47
CA ASP A 179 8.06 42.83 17.88
C ASP A 179 9.47 43.30 18.31
N ALA A 180 10.36 43.39 17.32
CA ALA A 180 11.70 43.95 17.53
C ALA A 180 11.70 45.44 17.95
N ALA A 181 10.62 46.19 17.70
CA ALA A 181 10.45 47.58 18.04
C ALA A 181 9.69 47.78 19.37
N ALA A 182 9.34 46.71 20.11
CA ALA A 182 8.69 46.82 21.41
C ALA A 182 9.55 47.55 22.42
N ASN A 183 8.91 48.34 23.32
CA ASN A 183 9.66 49.02 24.41
C ASN A 183 10.10 48.01 25.49
N VAL A 184 11.24 48.31 26.11
CA VAL A 184 11.67 47.54 27.26
C VAL A 184 10.61 47.62 28.36
N GLY A 185 10.15 46.46 28.81
CA GLY A 185 9.08 46.29 29.79
C GLY A 185 7.71 45.97 29.16
N ASP A 186 7.55 46.03 27.85
CA ASP A 186 6.33 45.54 27.20
C ASP A 186 6.16 44.02 27.38
N THR A 187 4.99 43.59 27.83
CA THR A 187 4.69 42.20 28.16
C THR A 187 3.55 41.70 27.27
N ILE A 188 3.69 40.50 26.76
CA ILE A 188 2.70 39.78 25.95
C ILE A 188 2.42 38.45 26.63
N THR A 189 1.12 38.16 26.82
CA THR A 189 0.68 36.94 27.48
C THR A 189 0.07 35.99 26.44
N THR A 190 0.52 34.75 26.43
CA THR A 190 -0.04 33.66 25.61
C THR A 190 -0.53 32.53 26.52
N THR A 191 -1.72 32.01 26.24
CA THR A 191 -2.29 30.89 26.98
C THR A 191 -2.27 29.60 26.17
N VAL A 192 -1.91 28.49 26.82
CA VAL A 192 -1.92 27.15 26.25
C VAL A 192 -2.64 26.19 27.19
N SER A 193 -3.36 25.25 26.60
CA SER A 193 -3.98 24.17 27.35
C SER A 193 -3.12 22.92 27.22
N VAL A 194 -2.52 22.44 28.31
CA VAL A 194 -1.72 21.23 28.39
C VAL A 194 -2.55 20.09 28.98
N VAL A 195 -2.22 18.86 28.62
CA VAL A 195 -2.94 17.65 29.05
C VAL A 195 -2.07 16.88 30.03
N ASP A 196 -2.64 16.42 31.13
CA ASP A 196 -1.95 15.57 32.07
C ASP A 196 -2.04 14.07 31.71
N SER A 197 -1.32 13.22 32.45
CA SER A 197 -1.32 11.76 32.24
C SER A 197 -2.70 11.08 32.43
N ARG A 198 -3.72 11.80 32.91
CA ARG A 198 -5.09 11.35 33.08
C ARG A 198 -6.04 11.93 32.06
N GLY A 199 -5.54 12.77 31.14
CA GLY A 199 -6.33 13.42 30.10
C GLY A 199 -7.06 14.69 30.55
N VAL A 200 -6.71 15.24 31.71
CA VAL A 200 -7.31 16.49 32.20
C VAL A 200 -6.57 17.67 31.62
N TYR A 201 -7.32 18.66 31.14
CA TYR A 201 -6.75 19.91 30.65
C TYR A 201 -6.39 20.86 31.79
N HIS A 202 -5.20 21.40 31.71
CA HIS A 202 -4.70 22.48 32.57
C HIS A 202 -4.30 23.68 31.72
N THR A 203 -4.82 24.85 32.04
CA THR A 203 -4.47 26.07 31.32
C THR A 203 -3.18 26.65 31.94
N MET A 204 -2.20 26.87 31.08
CA MET A 204 -0.94 27.50 31.42
C MET A 204 -0.85 28.83 30.70
N SER A 205 -0.47 29.88 31.41
CA SER A 205 -0.22 31.21 30.87
C SER A 205 1.29 31.47 30.86
N MET A 206 1.76 32.01 29.75
CA MET A 206 3.18 32.36 29.58
C MET A 206 3.29 33.82 29.19
N ASP A 207 4.08 34.57 29.96
CA ASP A 207 4.33 35.98 29.72
C ASP A 207 5.71 36.15 29.06
N PHE A 208 5.75 36.96 28.00
CA PHE A 208 6.96 37.35 27.31
C PHE A 208 7.19 38.83 27.53
N THR A 209 8.30 39.20 28.18
CA THR A 209 8.62 40.57 28.49
C THR A 209 9.89 40.99 27.76
N ASN A 210 9.84 42.13 27.05
CA ASN A 210 11.01 42.67 26.38
C ASN A 210 11.98 43.25 27.42
N THR A 211 13.21 42.73 27.45
CA THR A 211 14.25 43.17 28.42
C THR A 211 15.36 43.98 27.79
N ALA A 212 15.63 43.74 26.50
CA ALA A 212 16.63 44.48 25.72
C ALA A 212 16.36 44.35 24.21
N PRO A 213 16.97 45.14 23.35
CA PRO A 213 16.92 44.95 21.92
C PRO A 213 17.26 43.52 21.53
N ASN A 214 16.36 42.83 20.80
CA ASN A 214 16.48 41.43 20.38
C ASN A 214 16.56 40.40 21.54
N ALA A 215 16.13 40.78 22.77
CA ALA A 215 16.09 39.86 23.91
C ALA A 215 14.77 39.96 24.66
N TRP A 216 14.14 38.82 24.86
CA TRP A 216 12.88 38.67 25.56
C TRP A 216 13.04 37.69 26.73
N ASP A 217 12.51 38.01 27.88
CA ASP A 217 12.37 37.05 28.99
C ASP A 217 11.00 36.40 28.90
N TRP A 218 10.95 35.11 29.12
CA TRP A 218 9.71 34.36 29.19
C TRP A 218 9.51 33.78 30.56
N GLN A 219 8.31 33.84 31.07
CA GLN A 219 7.96 33.33 32.40
C GLN A 219 6.53 32.77 32.39
N VAL A 220 6.37 31.63 33.09
CA VAL A 220 5.05 31.03 33.30
C VAL A 220 4.39 31.65 34.50
N ASP A 221 3.07 31.95 34.37
CA ASP A 221 2.27 32.35 35.54
C ASP A 221 2.01 31.14 36.43
N THR A 222 2.74 31.10 37.54
CA THR A 222 2.66 30.00 38.51
C THR A 222 1.36 29.96 39.30
N ALA A 223 0.57 31.05 39.32
CA ALA A 223 -0.72 31.10 40.00
C ALA A 223 -1.79 30.24 39.31
N LEU A 224 -1.65 30.02 38.01
CA LEU A 224 -2.54 29.18 37.22
C LEU A 224 -2.13 27.71 37.16
N LEU A 225 -0.93 27.35 37.68
CA LEU A 225 -0.40 26.00 37.65
C LEU A 225 -0.57 25.29 38.99
N PRO A 226 -1.50 24.34 39.14
CA PRO A 226 -1.63 23.59 40.40
C PRO A 226 -0.43 22.67 40.60
N GLY A 227 0.21 22.82 41.77
CA GLY A 227 1.36 21.98 42.14
C GLY A 227 2.64 22.32 41.35
N TYR A 228 2.87 23.60 41.03
CA TYR A 228 4.13 24.04 40.41
C TYR A 228 5.33 23.61 41.23
N ILE A 229 6.35 23.02 40.54
CA ILE A 229 7.57 22.48 41.17
C ILE A 229 8.78 23.34 40.80
N GLY A 230 8.92 23.72 39.54
CA GLY A 230 10.07 24.50 39.09
C GLY A 230 10.18 24.64 37.58
N GLY A 231 11.17 25.42 37.12
CA GLY A 231 11.35 25.74 35.70
C GLY A 231 10.42 26.85 35.22
N GLY A 232 10.19 26.94 33.94
CA GLY A 232 9.21 27.85 33.34
C GLY A 232 9.61 29.31 33.33
N ASN A 233 10.90 29.60 33.33
CA ASN A 233 11.44 30.92 33.08
C ASN A 233 12.76 30.83 32.32
N GLY A 234 13.03 31.82 31.51
CA GLY A 234 14.25 31.89 30.72
C GLY A 234 14.28 33.09 29.81
N THR A 235 15.24 33.10 28.89
CA THR A 235 15.43 34.20 27.93
C THR A 235 15.38 33.68 26.52
N LEU A 236 14.85 34.50 25.60
CA LEU A 236 14.89 34.30 24.15
C LEU A 236 15.80 35.36 23.54
N SER A 237 16.67 34.98 22.63
CA SER A 237 17.55 35.89 21.91
C SER A 237 17.40 35.71 20.42
N PHE A 238 17.41 36.84 19.70
CA PHE A 238 17.31 36.89 18.26
C PHE A 238 18.55 37.50 17.62
N ASP A 239 18.89 37.13 16.41
CA ASP A 239 19.98 37.74 15.67
C ASP A 239 19.61 39.14 15.17
N VAL A 240 20.56 39.82 14.53
CA VAL A 240 20.36 41.15 13.95
C VAL A 240 19.37 41.16 12.77
N ASN A 241 19.04 39.98 12.23
CA ASN A 241 18.10 39.82 11.14
C ASN A 241 16.73 39.39 11.66
N GLY A 242 16.53 39.23 12.99
CA GLY A 242 15.26 38.78 13.58
C GLY A 242 15.03 37.28 13.56
N ASN A 243 16.04 36.45 13.28
CA ASN A 243 15.93 35.02 13.40
C ASN A 243 16.21 34.55 14.82
N TYR A 244 15.57 33.47 15.24
CA TYR A 244 15.84 32.83 16.51
C TYR A 244 17.31 32.42 16.64
N LEU A 245 17.97 32.80 17.71
CA LEU A 245 19.37 32.47 17.99
C LEU A 245 19.51 31.41 19.08
N ALA A 246 18.91 31.65 20.22
CA ALA A 246 18.98 30.75 21.37
C ALA A 246 17.87 31.04 22.39
N SER A 247 17.47 30.00 23.10
CA SER A 247 16.65 30.13 24.32
C SER A 247 17.36 29.53 25.50
N THR A 248 17.16 30.14 26.68
CA THR A 248 17.57 29.58 27.95
C THR A 248 16.34 29.24 28.79
N GLY A 249 16.52 28.43 29.80
CA GLY A 249 15.45 27.99 30.68
C GLY A 249 15.26 26.47 30.62
N GLY A 250 14.71 25.90 31.66
CA GLY A 250 14.43 24.48 31.79
C GLY A 250 12.97 24.16 31.49
N PRO A 251 12.62 22.87 31.40
CA PRO A 251 11.24 22.45 31.24
C PRO A 251 10.40 22.91 32.45
N ILE A 252 9.14 23.24 32.15
CA ILE A 252 8.14 23.64 33.14
C ILE A 252 7.67 22.38 33.86
N GLN A 253 7.88 22.32 35.17
CA GLN A 253 7.52 21.17 35.98
C GLN A 253 6.39 21.52 36.96
N PHE A 254 5.30 20.79 36.90
CA PHE A 254 4.18 20.92 37.82
C PHE A 254 3.48 19.58 38.02
N GLN A 255 2.81 19.42 39.14
CA GLN A 255 2.11 18.19 39.50
C GLN A 255 0.65 18.50 39.86
N PRO A 256 -0.29 18.32 38.92
CA PRO A 256 -1.71 18.41 39.25
C PRO A 256 -2.11 17.34 40.28
N THR A 257 -3.08 17.66 41.12
CA THR A 257 -3.54 16.75 42.17
C THR A 257 -4.00 15.40 41.62
N GLY A 258 -3.30 14.32 41.99
CA GLY A 258 -3.61 12.96 41.59
C GLY A 258 -3.02 12.55 40.25
N SER A 259 -2.19 13.37 39.59
CA SER A 259 -1.49 13.06 38.36
C SER A 259 0.02 12.87 38.60
N ALA A 260 0.70 12.28 37.61
CA ALA A 260 2.17 12.28 37.58
C ALA A 260 2.70 13.70 37.37
N VAL A 261 3.99 13.90 37.67
CA VAL A 261 4.67 15.17 37.39
C VAL A 261 4.71 15.36 35.87
N LEU A 262 4.19 16.50 35.40
CA LEU A 262 4.37 16.94 34.02
C LEU A 262 5.69 17.69 33.90
N SER A 263 6.39 17.44 32.80
CA SER A 263 7.61 18.14 32.41
C SER A 263 7.47 18.62 31.01
N VAL A 264 7.10 19.87 30.83
CA VAL A 264 6.76 20.45 29.51
C VAL A 264 7.91 21.31 29.03
N ALA A 265 8.51 20.97 27.91
CA ALA A 265 9.59 21.73 27.28
C ALA A 265 9.01 22.70 26.23
N PRO A 266 9.17 24.01 26.39
CA PRO A 266 8.79 24.95 25.34
C PRO A 266 9.88 25.00 24.25
N ASP A 267 9.46 24.84 22.98
CA ASP A 267 10.30 25.05 21.82
C ASP A 267 9.95 26.38 21.13
N PHE A 268 10.95 27.24 21.01
CA PHE A 268 10.83 28.58 20.42
C PHE A 268 11.56 28.70 19.06
N SER A 269 12.02 27.59 18.51
CA SER A 269 12.84 27.59 17.27
C SER A 269 12.13 28.21 16.06
N SER A 270 10.79 28.23 16.10
CA SER A 270 9.93 28.79 15.04
C SER A 270 9.45 30.22 15.32
N VAL A 271 9.90 30.84 16.41
CA VAL A 271 9.58 32.22 16.76
C VAL A 271 10.56 33.18 16.07
N THR A 272 10.06 34.30 15.58
CA THR A 272 10.84 35.35 14.90
C THR A 272 10.77 36.66 15.66
N GLY A 273 11.79 37.49 15.50
CA GLY A 273 11.91 38.83 16.14
C GLY A 273 11.95 39.95 15.07
N TYR A 274 10.93 40.07 14.23
CA TYR A 274 10.86 41.11 13.22
C TYR A 274 10.07 42.34 13.71
N GLY A 275 10.31 43.49 13.09
CA GLY A 275 9.48 44.69 13.34
C GLY A 275 8.04 44.47 12.87
N GLY A 276 7.09 44.66 13.77
CA GLY A 276 5.65 44.46 13.53
C GLY A 276 4.95 43.96 14.80
N ALA A 277 3.63 44.04 14.86
CA ALA A 277 2.91 43.64 16.06
C ALA A 277 3.26 42.22 16.53
N SER A 278 3.50 42.12 17.82
CA SER A 278 3.73 40.82 18.44
C SER A 278 2.48 39.93 18.35
N SER A 279 2.66 38.72 17.87
CA SER A 279 1.57 37.78 17.58
C SER A 279 1.88 36.35 18.02
N ILE A 280 2.84 36.19 18.96
CA ILE A 280 3.25 34.85 19.41
C ILE A 280 2.06 34.00 19.84
N GLU A 281 2.00 32.79 19.34
CA GLU A 281 0.95 31.82 19.66
C GLU A 281 1.52 30.41 19.72
N VAL A 282 0.71 29.48 20.23
CA VAL A 282 1.03 28.05 20.25
C VAL A 282 0.73 27.45 18.87
N GLY A 283 1.74 26.88 18.23
CA GLY A 283 1.61 26.17 16.96
C GLY A 283 1.12 24.74 17.15
N THR A 284 1.92 23.90 17.79
CA THR A 284 1.61 22.50 18.04
C THR A 284 1.96 22.06 19.46
N ARG A 285 1.29 21.03 19.92
CA ARG A 285 1.58 20.34 21.17
C ARG A 285 1.40 18.84 20.97
N ASP A 286 2.14 18.02 21.68
CA ASP A 286 2.15 16.57 21.54
C ASP A 286 1.12 15.83 22.41
N GLY A 287 0.69 16.38 23.53
CA GLY A 287 -0.27 15.77 24.44
C GLY A 287 -1.73 15.77 23.94
N TYR A 288 -2.47 14.70 24.26
CA TYR A 288 -3.89 14.56 23.94
C TYR A 288 -4.68 13.91 25.10
N PRO A 289 -5.98 14.28 25.26
CA PRO A 289 -6.85 13.66 26.26
C PRO A 289 -7.27 12.24 25.84
N THR A 290 -7.92 11.54 26.75
CA THR A 290 -8.62 10.30 26.42
C THR A 290 -9.68 10.57 25.33
N GLY A 291 -9.76 9.70 24.35
CA GLY A 291 -10.74 9.78 23.26
C GLY A 291 -11.14 8.41 22.76
N THR A 292 -12.36 8.27 22.26
CA THR A 292 -12.81 7.09 21.55
C THR A 292 -12.57 7.29 20.05
N LEU A 293 -12.04 6.27 19.37
CA LEU A 293 -11.91 6.30 17.93
C LEU A 293 -13.32 6.27 17.28
N GLU A 294 -13.69 7.36 16.61
CA GLU A 294 -15.01 7.53 15.97
C GLU A 294 -14.98 7.09 14.51
N SER A 295 -13.97 7.52 13.78
CA SER A 295 -13.82 7.21 12.36
C SER A 295 -12.35 7.15 11.96
N PHE A 296 -12.07 6.59 10.78
CA PHE A 296 -10.73 6.58 10.22
C PHE A 296 -10.77 6.83 8.70
N THR A 297 -9.67 7.28 8.18
CA THR A 297 -9.45 7.49 6.74
C THR A 297 -8.13 6.85 6.32
N VAL A 298 -8.04 6.44 5.07
CA VAL A 298 -6.82 5.92 4.47
C VAL A 298 -6.41 6.85 3.34
N ASP A 299 -5.17 7.30 3.33
CA ASP A 299 -4.65 8.18 2.29
C ASP A 299 -3.98 7.40 1.14
N ALA A 300 -3.52 8.11 0.11
CA ALA A 300 -2.87 7.53 -1.07
C ALA A 300 -1.51 6.86 -0.74
N THR A 301 -0.90 7.18 0.39
CA THR A 301 0.34 6.55 0.87
C THR A 301 0.06 5.30 1.70
N GLY A 302 -1.23 4.97 1.91
CA GLY A 302 -1.66 3.85 2.74
C GLY A 302 -1.61 4.14 4.23
N MET A 303 -1.43 5.39 4.62
CA MET A 303 -1.44 5.82 6.00
C MET A 303 -2.89 5.86 6.51
N ILE A 304 -3.12 5.21 7.63
CA ILE A 304 -4.42 5.13 8.29
C ILE A 304 -4.45 6.16 9.39
N THR A 305 -5.32 7.17 9.24
CA THR A 305 -5.49 8.24 10.21
C THR A 305 -6.85 8.10 10.90
N GLY A 306 -6.83 7.95 12.20
CA GLY A 306 -8.03 7.92 13.05
C GLY A 306 -8.44 9.30 13.50
N VAL A 307 -9.76 9.54 13.56
CA VAL A 307 -10.38 10.75 14.15
C VAL A 307 -11.01 10.34 15.48
N PHE A 308 -10.60 11.03 16.55
CA PHE A 308 -11.05 10.73 17.89
C PHE A 308 -12.11 11.70 18.38
N ALA A 309 -13.15 11.16 19.04
CA ALA A 309 -14.21 11.93 19.64
C ALA A 309 -13.67 12.84 20.78
N GLY A 310 -14.21 14.04 20.85
CA GLY A 310 -13.92 14.99 21.93
C GLY A 310 -13.27 16.29 21.46
N ASN A 311 -12.26 16.27 20.58
CA ASN A 311 -11.60 17.49 20.07
C ASN A 311 -11.24 17.43 18.58
N GLY A 312 -11.75 16.45 17.84
CA GLY A 312 -11.37 16.26 16.43
C GLY A 312 -9.88 15.95 16.23
N ILE A 313 -9.23 15.40 17.26
CA ILE A 313 -7.81 15.04 17.20
C ILE A 313 -7.66 13.92 16.17
N THR A 314 -6.78 14.14 15.22
CA THR A 314 -6.40 13.14 14.23
C THR A 314 -5.07 12.52 14.60
N ARG A 315 -4.98 11.19 14.55
CA ARG A 315 -3.76 10.47 14.82
C ARG A 315 -3.53 9.37 13.81
N VAL A 316 -2.28 9.17 13.45
CA VAL A 316 -1.89 8.03 12.62
C VAL A 316 -1.94 6.75 13.46
N LEU A 317 -2.65 5.75 12.95
CA LEU A 317 -2.80 4.42 13.57
C LEU A 317 -1.82 3.42 13.00
N GLY A 318 -1.45 3.59 11.73
CA GLY A 318 -0.52 2.71 11.03
C GLY A 318 -0.47 3.01 9.54
N GLN A 319 0.28 2.19 8.83
CA GLN A 319 0.43 2.30 7.38
C GLN A 319 0.39 0.92 6.72
N VAL A 320 -0.41 0.79 5.67
CA VAL A 320 -0.54 -0.46 4.88
C VAL A 320 0.75 -0.73 4.12
N GLY A 321 1.30 -1.93 4.27
CA GLY A 321 2.46 -2.40 3.54
C GLY A 321 2.09 -2.91 2.15
N LEU A 322 2.89 -2.55 1.15
CA LEU A 322 2.80 -3.09 -0.20
C LEU A 322 4.04 -3.93 -0.53
N ALA A 323 3.80 -5.06 -1.19
CA ALA A 323 4.83 -5.91 -1.77
C ALA A 323 4.98 -5.67 -3.26
N SER A 324 6.21 -5.66 -3.77
CA SER A 324 6.49 -5.72 -5.20
C SER A 324 7.47 -6.84 -5.53
N PHE A 325 7.37 -7.37 -6.73
CA PHE A 325 8.21 -8.46 -7.22
C PHE A 325 8.86 -8.06 -8.53
N SER A 326 10.10 -8.52 -8.74
CA SER A 326 10.82 -8.32 -9.99
C SER A 326 10.11 -9.02 -11.16
N ASN A 327 9.54 -10.19 -10.90
CA ASN A 327 8.75 -10.96 -11.88
C ASN A 327 7.40 -11.40 -11.29
N PRO A 328 6.36 -10.57 -11.38
CA PRO A 328 5.02 -10.92 -10.89
C PRO A 328 4.41 -12.15 -11.57
N GLY A 329 4.73 -12.38 -12.85
CA GLY A 329 4.27 -13.55 -13.60
C GLY A 329 4.80 -14.89 -13.07
N GLY A 330 5.87 -14.86 -12.25
CA GLY A 330 6.41 -16.02 -11.59
C GLY A 330 5.72 -16.40 -10.27
N LEU A 331 4.80 -15.58 -9.76
CA LEU A 331 4.07 -15.88 -8.54
C LEU A 331 3.16 -17.10 -8.70
N LEU A 332 3.06 -17.91 -7.64
CA LEU A 332 2.17 -19.07 -7.60
C LEU A 332 0.76 -18.66 -7.17
N LYS A 333 -0.25 -18.96 -7.99
CA LYS A 333 -1.66 -18.82 -7.58
C LYS A 333 -2.00 -19.91 -6.56
N GLN A 334 -2.49 -19.51 -5.38
CA GLN A 334 -2.87 -20.43 -4.31
C GLN A 334 -4.40 -20.55 -4.12
N GLY A 335 -5.17 -19.99 -5.04
CA GLY A 335 -6.63 -19.86 -4.91
C GLY A 335 -7.03 -18.59 -4.17
N LEU A 336 -8.33 -18.28 -4.13
CA LEU A 336 -8.92 -17.13 -3.42
C LEU A 336 -8.25 -15.77 -3.73
N ASN A 337 -7.70 -15.63 -4.95
CA ASN A 337 -6.91 -14.46 -5.39
C ASN A 337 -5.63 -14.20 -4.59
N LEU A 338 -5.12 -15.25 -3.94
CA LEU A 338 -3.87 -15.22 -3.21
C LEU A 338 -2.71 -15.70 -4.10
N TYR A 339 -1.56 -15.06 -3.91
CA TYR A 339 -0.31 -15.37 -4.57
C TYR A 339 0.75 -15.70 -3.52
N GLY A 340 1.54 -16.72 -3.80
CA GLY A 340 2.71 -17.10 -3.02
C GLY A 340 3.99 -16.83 -3.78
N GLU A 341 5.09 -16.69 -3.08
CA GLU A 341 6.42 -16.59 -3.68
C GLU A 341 6.83 -17.88 -4.38
N SER A 342 7.62 -17.75 -5.43
CA SER A 342 8.24 -18.87 -6.12
C SER A 342 9.73 -18.58 -6.37
N ASN A 343 10.46 -19.61 -6.78
CA ASN A 343 11.87 -19.46 -7.12
C ASN A 343 12.11 -18.51 -8.31
N ASN A 344 11.07 -18.18 -9.10
CA ASN A 344 11.17 -17.32 -10.28
C ASN A 344 10.45 -15.97 -10.10
N SER A 345 9.80 -15.71 -8.97
CA SER A 345 9.17 -14.41 -8.67
C SER A 345 10.18 -13.32 -8.29
N GLY A 346 11.36 -13.72 -7.85
CA GLY A 346 12.29 -12.88 -7.13
C GLY A 346 11.86 -12.68 -5.67
N LEU A 347 12.73 -12.04 -4.89
CA LEU A 347 12.46 -11.74 -3.48
C LEU A 347 11.38 -10.65 -3.36
N CYS A 348 10.53 -10.78 -2.35
CA CYS A 348 9.54 -9.78 -1.99
C CYS A 348 10.23 -8.47 -1.58
N GLN A 349 9.89 -7.39 -2.24
CA GLN A 349 10.32 -6.04 -1.88
C GLN A 349 9.18 -5.32 -1.18
N VAL A 350 9.20 -5.36 0.15
CA VAL A 350 8.22 -4.67 0.99
C VAL A 350 8.53 -3.18 1.05
N GLY A 351 7.52 -2.35 1.14
CA GLY A 351 7.67 -0.91 1.31
C GLY A 351 6.34 -0.18 1.29
N THR A 352 6.40 1.12 1.45
CA THR A 352 5.23 1.99 1.43
C THR A 352 4.70 2.21 0.03
N SER A 353 3.43 2.52 -0.07
CA SER A 353 2.78 3.00 -1.28
C SER A 353 3.50 4.25 -1.83
N SER A 354 3.46 4.44 -3.13
CA SER A 354 4.09 5.55 -3.86
C SER A 354 5.63 5.64 -3.71
N SER A 355 6.28 4.58 -3.21
CA SER A 355 7.74 4.51 -3.02
C SER A 355 8.33 3.29 -3.73
N GLY A 356 9.57 3.39 -4.22
CA GLY A 356 10.30 2.27 -4.81
C GLY A 356 9.61 1.64 -6.03
N GLY A 357 8.89 2.42 -6.83
CA GLY A 357 8.16 1.93 -8.01
C GLY A 357 6.85 1.20 -7.70
N LYS A 358 6.40 1.25 -6.45
CA LYS A 358 5.08 0.77 -6.03
C LYS A 358 4.00 1.80 -6.37
N GLY A 359 2.80 1.32 -6.65
CA GLY A 359 1.64 2.16 -6.91
C GLY A 359 1.12 2.89 -5.68
N SER A 360 0.13 3.76 -5.87
CA SER A 360 -0.61 4.42 -4.80
C SER A 360 -1.81 3.57 -4.36
N ILE A 361 -2.26 3.77 -3.13
CA ILE A 361 -3.50 3.18 -2.63
C ILE A 361 -4.66 4.16 -2.90
N VAL A 362 -5.77 3.62 -3.38
CA VAL A 362 -7.04 4.35 -3.52
C VAL A 362 -8.01 3.75 -2.53
N ALA A 363 -8.36 4.52 -1.51
CA ALA A 363 -9.36 4.12 -0.52
C ALA A 363 -10.78 4.24 -1.06
N GLY A 364 -11.70 3.43 -0.57
CA GLY A 364 -13.10 3.43 -1.01
C GLY A 364 -13.30 2.90 -2.43
N ALA A 365 -12.36 2.12 -2.96
CA ALA A 365 -12.43 1.53 -4.29
C ALA A 365 -11.91 0.10 -4.29
N LEU A 366 -12.38 -0.70 -5.24
CA LEU A 366 -11.91 -2.06 -5.49
C LEU A 366 -11.37 -2.18 -6.91
N GLU A 367 -10.33 -2.97 -7.08
CA GLU A 367 -9.84 -3.34 -8.41
C GLU A 367 -10.66 -4.52 -8.95
N MET A 368 -11.32 -4.32 -10.09
CA MET A 368 -12.06 -5.38 -10.78
C MET A 368 -11.11 -6.26 -11.58
N GLY A 369 -11.59 -7.43 -12.01
CA GLY A 369 -10.84 -8.29 -12.94
C GLY A 369 -10.43 -7.54 -14.20
N ASN A 370 -9.24 -7.81 -14.73
CA ASN A 370 -8.73 -7.22 -15.97
C ASN A 370 -9.18 -8.00 -17.23
N VAL A 371 -10.33 -8.66 -17.14
CA VAL A 371 -10.90 -9.50 -18.21
C VAL A 371 -11.74 -8.65 -19.15
N ASP A 372 -11.42 -8.68 -20.43
CA ASP A 372 -12.27 -8.12 -21.50
C ASP A 372 -13.16 -9.22 -22.08
N LEU A 373 -14.45 -9.20 -21.73
CA LEU A 373 -15.43 -10.20 -22.17
C LEU A 373 -15.52 -10.31 -23.70
N SER A 374 -15.46 -9.19 -24.42
CA SER A 374 -15.60 -9.18 -25.87
C SER A 374 -14.44 -9.93 -26.53
N ARG A 375 -13.23 -9.70 -26.01
CA ARG A 375 -12.02 -10.38 -26.46
C ARG A 375 -12.04 -11.86 -26.10
N GLU A 376 -12.39 -12.21 -24.84
CA GLU A 376 -12.44 -13.60 -24.38
C GLU A 376 -13.47 -14.43 -25.15
N PHE A 377 -14.67 -13.87 -25.46
CA PHE A 377 -15.65 -14.55 -26.29
C PHE A 377 -15.17 -14.74 -27.73
N THR A 378 -14.53 -13.74 -28.31
CA THR A 378 -13.93 -13.87 -29.65
C THR A 378 -12.87 -14.96 -29.67
N ASP A 379 -11.96 -14.97 -28.70
CA ASP A 379 -10.92 -15.98 -28.54
C ASP A 379 -11.51 -17.38 -28.29
N MET A 380 -12.63 -17.46 -27.56
CA MET A 380 -13.37 -18.71 -27.37
C MET A 380 -13.92 -19.26 -28.67
N ILE A 381 -14.56 -18.41 -29.50
CA ILE A 381 -15.08 -18.81 -30.82
C ILE A 381 -13.93 -19.30 -31.72
N ILE A 382 -12.80 -18.58 -31.75
CA ILE A 382 -11.62 -18.99 -32.53
C ILE A 382 -11.09 -20.33 -32.02
N THR A 383 -10.98 -20.51 -30.72
CA THR A 383 -10.51 -21.76 -30.10
C THR A 383 -11.43 -22.93 -30.40
N GLN A 384 -12.74 -22.70 -30.32
CA GLN A 384 -13.77 -23.70 -30.66
C GLN A 384 -13.70 -24.11 -32.16
N ARG A 385 -13.52 -23.13 -33.06
CA ARG A 385 -13.32 -23.42 -34.50
C ARG A 385 -12.02 -24.18 -34.75
N GLY A 386 -10.91 -23.82 -34.05
CA GLY A 386 -9.65 -24.55 -34.11
C GLY A 386 -9.77 -26.00 -33.63
N PHE A 387 -10.52 -26.22 -32.56
CA PHE A 387 -10.85 -27.55 -32.05
C PHE A 387 -11.63 -28.36 -33.07
N GLN A 388 -12.70 -27.80 -33.68
CA GLN A 388 -13.47 -28.43 -34.70
C GLN A 388 -12.63 -28.79 -35.95
N ALA A 389 -11.73 -27.89 -36.37
CA ALA A 389 -10.84 -28.13 -37.50
C ALA A 389 -9.88 -29.33 -37.23
N ASN A 390 -9.27 -29.37 -36.05
CA ASN A 390 -8.42 -30.51 -35.67
C ASN A 390 -9.19 -31.83 -35.55
N SER A 391 -10.44 -31.79 -35.07
CA SER A 391 -11.31 -32.96 -35.02
C SER A 391 -11.61 -33.50 -36.44
N ARG A 392 -11.87 -32.60 -37.40
CA ARG A 392 -12.09 -33.00 -38.80
C ARG A 392 -10.86 -33.60 -39.47
N THR A 393 -9.64 -33.13 -39.15
CA THR A 393 -8.40 -33.75 -39.65
C THR A 393 -8.25 -35.19 -39.16
N ILE A 394 -8.71 -35.48 -37.96
CA ILE A 394 -8.69 -36.84 -37.41
C ILE A 394 -9.70 -37.72 -38.15
N THR A 395 -10.95 -37.27 -38.31
CA THR A 395 -12.01 -38.04 -39.02
C THR A 395 -11.64 -38.32 -40.44
N THR A 396 -11.16 -37.31 -41.20
CA THR A 396 -10.73 -37.54 -42.60
C THR A 396 -9.51 -38.45 -42.71
N SER A 397 -8.60 -38.40 -41.74
CA SER A 397 -7.45 -39.32 -41.70
C SER A 397 -7.88 -40.75 -41.38
N ASP A 398 -8.92 -40.93 -40.55
CA ASP A 398 -9.48 -42.25 -40.23
C ASP A 398 -10.22 -42.82 -41.44
N GLU A 399 -11.05 -42.02 -42.14
CA GLU A 399 -11.72 -42.39 -43.40
C GLU A 399 -10.71 -42.86 -44.44
N MET A 400 -9.61 -42.13 -44.65
CA MET A 400 -8.54 -42.52 -45.56
C MET A 400 -7.84 -43.83 -45.14
N LEU A 401 -7.69 -44.10 -43.86
CA LEU A 401 -7.16 -45.38 -43.38
C LEU A 401 -8.12 -46.52 -43.59
N GLN A 402 -9.42 -46.32 -43.43
CA GLN A 402 -10.46 -47.32 -43.72
C GLN A 402 -10.49 -47.67 -45.21
N GLU A 403 -10.43 -46.68 -46.10
CA GLU A 403 -10.35 -46.92 -47.55
C GLU A 403 -9.09 -47.72 -47.93
N LEU A 404 -7.92 -47.40 -47.32
CA LEU A 404 -6.68 -48.16 -47.54
C LEU A 404 -6.79 -49.62 -47.08
N VAL A 405 -7.48 -49.89 -46.02
CA VAL A 405 -7.73 -51.26 -45.54
C VAL A 405 -8.70 -51.98 -46.48
N ASN A 406 -9.72 -51.29 -47.02
CA ASN A 406 -10.66 -51.87 -47.96
C ASN A 406 -10.05 -52.17 -49.32
N ILE A 407 -9.08 -51.38 -49.82
CA ILE A 407 -8.33 -51.62 -51.06
C ILE A 407 -7.47 -52.89 -50.98
N LYS A 408 -7.08 -53.35 -49.77
CA LYS A 408 -6.25 -54.53 -49.55
C LYS A 408 -7.06 -55.84 -49.51
N ARG A 409 -8.39 -55.78 -49.59
CA ARG A 409 -9.27 -56.92 -49.76
C ARG A 409 -9.63 -57.06 -51.23
#